data_c322ba78fbd4d30c10fcf587b0219aa2
#
_entry.id   c322ba78fbd4d30c10fcf587b0219aa2
#
_cell.length_a   1.000
_cell.length_b   1.000
_cell.length_c   1.000
_cell.angle_alpha   90.00
_cell.angle_beta   90.00
_cell.angle_gamma   90.00
#
_symmetry.space_group_name_H-M   'P 1'
#
loop_
_entity.id
_entity.type
_entity.pdbx_description
1 polymer ?
#
loop_
_entity_poly.entity_id
_entity_poly.type
_entity_poly.pdbx_seq_one_letter_code
_entity_poly.pdbx_strand_id
1 'polypeptide(L)'
;MRAVVQRVTEASVTVAGETVGAIEGPGLCVLVGVTHEDTPAKAAQLARKLWTLRLLEAPSPSADGAGEGEGGNAVELSCSDLGAPLLVISQFTLYGDARKGRRPTWNAAAPGPVAEPLVDEVVAQLRALGAKVQTGRFGADMRVALVNDGPFTVLVEV
;
A
#
# COMPACT_ATOMS: atom_id res chain seq x y z
N MET A 1 6.17 10.38 -6.84
CA MET A 1 5.81 8.98 -6.56
C MET A 1 4.30 8.84 -6.51
N ARG A 2 3.79 7.68 -6.87
CA ARG A 2 2.36 7.37 -6.86
C ARG A 2 2.13 6.06 -6.14
N ALA A 3 1.10 5.99 -5.29
CA ALA A 3 0.69 4.76 -4.64
C ALA A 3 -0.80 4.51 -4.81
N VAL A 4 -1.17 3.24 -5.00
CA VAL A 4 -2.54 2.76 -4.80
C VAL A 4 -2.58 2.11 -3.43
N VAL A 5 -3.47 2.58 -2.59
CA VAL A 5 -3.62 2.14 -1.20
C VAL A 5 -5.00 1.53 -1.03
N GLN A 6 -5.04 0.30 -0.56
CA GLN A 6 -6.30 -0.40 -0.24
C GLN A 6 -6.30 -0.82 1.22
N ARG A 7 -7.40 -0.53 1.91
CA ARG A 7 -7.70 -1.15 3.21
C ARG A 7 -8.00 -2.63 2.99
N VAL A 8 -7.36 -3.49 3.75
CA VAL A 8 -7.49 -4.93 3.58
C VAL A 8 -7.72 -5.63 4.92
N THR A 9 -8.43 -6.76 4.89
CA THR A 9 -8.52 -7.69 6.01
C THR A 9 -7.37 -8.69 5.99
N GLU A 10 -6.81 -8.97 4.81
CA GLU A 10 -5.63 -9.79 4.59
C GLU A 10 -5.01 -9.46 3.25
N ALA A 11 -3.71 -9.62 3.11
CA ALA A 11 -3.01 -9.52 1.83
C ALA A 11 -1.73 -10.36 1.85
N SER A 12 -1.39 -10.91 0.69
CA SER A 12 -0.15 -11.68 0.52
C SER A 12 0.43 -11.51 -0.88
N VAL A 13 1.72 -11.74 -1.00
CA VAL A 13 2.43 -11.78 -2.27
C VAL A 13 3.24 -13.06 -2.40
N THR A 14 3.08 -13.74 -3.54
CA THR A 14 3.83 -14.96 -3.86
C THR A 14 4.70 -14.77 -5.10
N VAL A 15 5.87 -15.37 -5.08
CA VAL A 15 6.84 -15.43 -6.18
C VAL A 15 7.25 -16.88 -6.38
N ALA A 16 7.09 -17.43 -7.59
CA ALA A 16 7.40 -18.81 -7.91
C ALA A 16 6.76 -19.83 -6.95
N GLY A 17 5.55 -19.54 -6.46
CA GLY A 17 4.81 -20.42 -5.53
C GLY A 17 5.16 -20.25 -4.05
N GLU A 18 6.16 -19.43 -3.73
CA GLU A 18 6.57 -19.12 -2.35
C GLU A 18 5.95 -17.80 -1.88
N THR A 19 5.34 -17.77 -0.71
CA THR A 19 4.88 -16.52 -0.08
C THR A 19 6.09 -15.75 0.46
N VAL A 20 6.34 -14.56 -0.11
CA VAL A 20 7.47 -13.70 0.25
C VAL A 20 7.09 -12.57 1.19
N GLY A 21 5.82 -12.23 1.28
CA GLY A 21 5.28 -11.25 2.23
C GLY A 21 3.80 -11.46 2.44
N ALA A 22 3.34 -11.29 3.68
CA ALA A 22 1.92 -11.39 4.02
C ALA A 22 1.60 -10.52 5.24
N ILE A 23 0.39 -10.02 5.28
CA ILE A 23 -0.23 -9.40 6.45
C ILE A 23 -1.55 -10.08 6.73
N GLU A 24 -1.80 -10.35 7.99
CA GLU A 24 -3.04 -10.90 8.51
C GLU A 24 -3.73 -9.85 9.37
N GLY A 25 -5.05 -9.78 9.27
CA GLY A 25 -5.84 -8.79 9.96
C GLY A 25 -5.86 -7.41 9.26
N PRO A 26 -6.55 -6.43 9.85
CA PRO A 26 -6.70 -5.12 9.27
C PRO A 26 -5.37 -4.42 9.02
N GLY A 27 -5.20 -3.90 7.80
CA GLY A 27 -3.99 -3.20 7.39
C GLY A 27 -4.14 -2.53 6.03
N LEU A 28 -3.03 -2.14 5.45
CA LEU A 28 -2.99 -1.52 4.13
C LEU A 28 -2.13 -2.34 3.15
N CYS A 29 -2.70 -2.64 1.98
CA CYS A 29 -1.93 -3.08 0.82
C CYS A 29 -1.59 -1.85 -0.02
N VAL A 30 -0.31 -1.64 -0.30
CA VAL A 30 0.22 -0.44 -0.95
C VAL A 30 1.04 -0.83 -2.17
N LEU A 31 0.54 -0.47 -3.35
CA LEU A 31 1.29 -0.58 -4.60
C LEU A 31 2.00 0.74 -4.87
N VAL A 32 3.33 0.72 -5.04
CA VAL A 32 4.16 1.93 -5.19
C VAL A 32 4.78 1.99 -6.58
N GLY A 33 4.47 3.06 -7.32
CA GLY A 33 5.12 3.41 -8.57
C GLY A 33 6.10 4.57 -8.40
N VAL A 34 7.20 4.50 -9.16
CA VAL A 34 8.26 5.51 -9.17
C VAL A 34 8.39 6.08 -10.58
N THR A 35 8.55 7.41 -10.69
CA THR A 35 8.84 8.09 -11.94
C THR A 35 10.25 8.72 -11.93
N HIS A 36 10.71 9.21 -13.08
CA HIS A 36 12.09 9.68 -13.28
C HIS A 36 12.52 10.83 -12.35
N GLU A 37 11.56 11.66 -11.92
CA GLU A 37 11.83 12.85 -11.10
C GLU A 37 11.66 12.62 -9.60
N ASP A 38 11.46 11.36 -9.20
CA ASP A 38 11.28 11.05 -7.79
C ASP A 38 12.61 11.05 -7.04
N THR A 39 12.54 11.39 -5.76
CA THR A 39 13.69 11.60 -4.88
C THR A 39 13.50 10.90 -3.54
N PRO A 40 14.57 10.65 -2.77
CA PRO A 40 14.44 10.13 -1.40
C PRO A 40 13.55 10.99 -0.49
N ALA A 41 13.51 12.31 -0.72
CA ALA A 41 12.63 13.21 0.03
C ALA A 41 11.15 12.93 -0.26
N LYS A 42 10.79 12.63 -1.51
CA LYS A 42 9.44 12.20 -1.89
C LYS A 42 9.10 10.82 -1.32
N ALA A 43 10.06 9.90 -1.27
CA ALA A 43 9.87 8.60 -0.64
C ALA A 43 9.55 8.73 0.86
N ALA A 44 10.29 9.58 1.57
CA ALA A 44 10.03 9.89 2.97
C ALA A 44 8.67 10.60 3.17
N GLN A 45 8.28 11.49 2.25
CA GLN A 45 6.98 12.15 2.27
C GLN A 45 5.84 11.13 2.08
N LEU A 46 5.98 10.21 1.11
CA LEU A 46 5.01 9.14 0.86
C LEU A 46 4.87 8.24 2.10
N ALA A 47 5.98 7.81 2.69
CA ALA A 47 5.98 6.97 3.88
C ALA A 47 5.21 7.61 5.04
N ARG A 48 5.48 8.88 5.35
CA ARG A 48 4.73 9.61 6.40
C ARG A 48 3.24 9.69 6.08
N LYS A 49 2.89 9.95 4.82
CA LYS A 49 1.48 10.03 4.40
C LYS A 49 0.79 8.68 4.55
N LEU A 50 1.41 7.59 4.11
CA LEU A 50 0.88 6.23 4.26
C LEU A 50 0.68 5.84 5.73
N TRP A 51 1.63 6.19 6.60
CA TRP A 51 1.60 5.84 8.02
C TRP A 51 0.47 6.54 8.78
N THR A 52 0.15 7.79 8.40
CA THR A 52 -0.83 8.64 9.10
C THR A 52 -2.17 8.78 8.38
N LEU A 53 -2.34 8.14 7.21
CA LEU A 53 -3.59 8.21 6.46
C LEU A 53 -4.70 7.45 7.19
N ARG A 54 -5.80 8.13 7.47
CA ARG A 54 -6.93 7.58 8.22
C ARG A 54 -7.88 6.83 7.30
N LEU A 55 -7.64 5.53 7.15
CA LEU A 55 -8.45 4.62 6.33
C LEU A 55 -8.94 3.40 7.13
N LEU A 56 -8.51 3.27 8.38
CA LEU A 56 -8.87 2.15 9.24
C LEU A 56 -9.95 2.58 10.22
N GLU A 57 -10.60 1.62 10.81
CA GLU A 57 -11.61 1.82 11.84
C GLU A 57 -11.15 1.16 13.15
N ALA A 58 -11.58 1.72 14.27
CA ALA A 58 -11.36 1.07 15.57
C ALA A 58 -11.96 -0.34 15.53
N PRO A 59 -11.29 -1.36 16.11
CA PRO A 59 -11.91 -2.68 16.28
C PRO A 59 -13.24 -2.49 17.01
N SER A 60 -14.35 -2.92 16.39
CA SER A 60 -15.63 -2.95 17.09
C SER A 60 -15.50 -3.86 18.31
N PRO A 61 -15.95 -3.42 19.51
CA PRO A 61 -16.06 -4.35 20.62
C PRO A 61 -16.99 -5.48 20.17
N SER A 62 -16.46 -6.71 20.18
CA SER A 62 -17.01 -8.01 19.81
C SER A 62 -18.50 -8.02 19.44
N ALA A 63 -18.77 -8.63 18.28
CA ALA A 63 -20.12 -8.94 17.79
C ALA A 63 -20.84 -10.03 18.64
N ASP A 64 -20.97 -9.80 19.94
CA ASP A 64 -21.88 -10.55 20.83
C ASP A 64 -22.97 -9.59 21.30
N GLY A 65 -23.92 -9.31 20.44
CA GLY A 65 -25.08 -8.50 20.81
C GLY A 65 -25.70 -7.82 19.60
N ALA A 66 -26.79 -8.39 19.11
CA ALA A 66 -27.66 -7.78 18.13
C ALA A 66 -28.00 -6.35 18.49
N GLY A 67 -27.64 -5.44 17.59
CA GLY A 67 -28.01 -4.04 17.64
C GLY A 67 -27.70 -3.45 16.27
N GLU A 68 -28.65 -3.53 15.34
CA GLU A 68 -28.69 -2.65 14.17
C GLU A 68 -28.83 -1.22 14.69
N GLY A 69 -27.70 -0.55 14.90
CA GLY A 69 -27.59 0.85 15.27
C GLY A 69 -27.11 1.64 14.07
N GLU A 70 -28.03 2.38 13.46
CA GLU A 70 -27.78 3.37 12.44
C GLU A 70 -26.61 4.29 12.81
N GLY A 71 -25.62 4.43 11.89
CA GLY A 71 -24.87 5.66 11.70
C GLY A 71 -24.09 6.22 12.88
N GLY A 72 -23.43 5.39 13.69
CA GLY A 72 -22.35 5.89 14.56
C GLY A 72 -21.15 6.26 13.67
N ASN A 73 -20.67 7.52 13.75
CA ASN A 73 -19.42 7.94 13.12
C ASN A 73 -18.30 7.02 13.62
N ALA A 74 -17.97 5.98 12.83
CA ALA A 74 -16.81 5.17 13.10
C ALA A 74 -15.60 6.11 13.09
N VAL A 75 -14.81 6.08 14.17
CA VAL A 75 -13.61 6.92 14.27
C VAL A 75 -12.59 6.40 13.27
N GLU A 76 -12.34 7.19 12.22
CA GLU A 76 -11.31 6.89 11.26
C GLU A 76 -9.93 6.97 11.91
N LEU A 77 -9.17 5.89 11.81
CA LEU A 77 -7.84 5.75 12.39
C LEU A 77 -6.81 5.45 11.30
N SER A 78 -5.56 5.73 11.60
CA SER A 78 -4.42 5.44 10.74
C SER A 78 -3.71 4.17 11.19
N CYS A 79 -2.76 3.70 10.35
CA CYS A 79 -1.84 2.64 10.75
C CYS A 79 -1.03 3.03 11.99
N SER A 80 -0.66 4.32 12.14
CA SER A 80 0.07 4.80 13.30
C SER A 80 -0.74 4.74 14.60
N ASP A 81 -2.06 4.95 14.51
CA ASP A 81 -2.93 4.91 15.68
C ASP A 81 -3.15 3.46 16.18
N LEU A 82 -3.22 2.51 15.26
CA LEU A 82 -3.52 1.10 15.55
C LEU A 82 -2.29 0.18 15.60
N GLY A 83 -1.12 0.66 15.15
CA GLY A 83 0.03 -0.22 14.90
C GLY A 83 -0.24 -1.24 13.78
N ALA A 84 -1.15 -0.91 12.85
CA ALA A 84 -1.58 -1.81 11.79
C ALA A 84 -0.48 -2.03 10.75
N PRO A 85 -0.36 -3.26 10.19
CA PRO A 85 0.68 -3.59 9.23
C PRO A 85 0.43 -3.02 7.84
N LEU A 86 1.52 -2.84 7.08
CA LEU A 86 1.47 -2.51 5.65
C LEU A 86 2.18 -3.59 4.82
N LEU A 87 1.58 -3.96 3.68
CA LEU A 87 2.24 -4.74 2.63
C LEU A 87 2.58 -3.79 1.49
N VAL A 88 3.87 -3.50 1.30
CA VAL A 88 4.37 -2.56 0.28
C VAL A 88 4.97 -3.31 -0.89
N ILE A 89 4.45 -3.05 -2.08
CA ILE A 89 4.81 -3.76 -3.32
C ILE A 89 5.18 -2.75 -4.40
N SER A 90 6.31 -2.94 -5.07
CA SER A 90 6.67 -2.14 -6.23
C SER A 90 5.73 -2.42 -7.41
N GLN A 91 5.26 -1.36 -8.09
CA GLN A 91 4.30 -1.46 -9.20
C GLN A 91 4.58 -0.37 -10.24
N PHE A 92 5.50 -0.61 -11.16
CA PHE A 92 5.86 0.37 -12.20
C PHE A 92 4.70 0.69 -13.14
N THR A 93 3.77 -0.23 -13.30
CA THR A 93 2.60 -0.07 -14.18
C THR A 93 1.63 1.03 -13.73
N LEU A 94 1.78 1.57 -12.51
CA LEU A 94 1.04 2.77 -12.07
C LEU A 94 1.40 4.01 -12.90
N TYR A 95 2.53 4.00 -13.59
CA TYR A 95 2.93 5.02 -14.56
C TYR A 95 2.68 4.60 -16.01
N GLY A 96 1.80 3.62 -16.20
CA GLY A 96 1.34 3.21 -17.52
C GLY A 96 0.47 4.29 -18.17
N ASP A 97 0.73 4.61 -19.44
CA ASP A 97 -0.09 5.49 -20.26
C ASP A 97 -0.90 4.67 -21.26
N ALA A 98 -2.23 4.64 -21.07
CA ALA A 98 -3.18 3.94 -21.92
C ALA A 98 -4.12 4.91 -22.69
N ARG A 99 -3.79 6.22 -22.74
CA ARG A 99 -4.64 7.23 -23.39
C ARG A 99 -4.72 7.08 -24.91
N LYS A 100 -3.70 6.47 -25.53
CA LYS A 100 -3.65 6.26 -26.97
C LYS A 100 -3.49 4.79 -27.30
N GLY A 101 -4.37 4.29 -28.21
CA GLY A 101 -4.30 2.91 -28.67
C GLY A 101 -4.77 1.89 -27.63
N ARG A 102 -4.46 0.61 -27.89
CA ARG A 102 -4.85 -0.53 -27.03
C ARG A 102 -3.67 -1.14 -26.23
N ARG A 103 -2.47 -0.62 -26.42
CA ARG A 103 -1.27 -1.09 -25.75
C ARG A 103 -0.73 0.02 -24.85
N PRO A 104 -0.69 -0.15 -23.52
CA PRO A 104 -0.09 0.81 -22.62
C PRO A 104 1.40 1.03 -22.91
N THR A 105 1.91 2.21 -22.61
CA THR A 105 3.34 2.52 -22.62
C THR A 105 3.82 2.79 -21.20
N TRP A 106 5.10 2.55 -20.94
CA TRP A 106 5.71 2.62 -19.61
C TRP A 106 6.77 3.71 -19.49
N ASN A 107 6.80 4.63 -20.46
CA ASN A 107 7.86 5.65 -20.58
C ASN A 107 7.97 6.58 -19.37
N ALA A 108 6.90 6.76 -18.61
CA ALA A 108 6.90 7.58 -17.41
C ALA A 108 7.36 6.82 -16.15
N ALA A 109 7.50 5.50 -16.21
CA ALA A 109 8.03 4.71 -15.11
C ALA A 109 9.56 4.84 -15.06
N ALA A 110 10.11 5.05 -13.87
CA ALA A 110 11.56 5.03 -13.67
C ALA A 110 12.12 3.62 -13.92
N PRO A 111 13.34 3.50 -14.48
CA PRO A 111 13.99 2.20 -14.66
C PRO A 111 14.36 1.56 -13.32
N GLY A 112 14.48 0.23 -13.30
CA GLY A 112 14.73 -0.56 -12.09
C GLY A 112 15.83 0.00 -11.17
N PRO A 113 17.03 0.33 -11.69
CA PRO A 113 18.13 0.87 -10.86
C PRO A 113 17.81 2.19 -10.14
N VAL A 114 16.83 2.95 -10.63
CA VAL A 114 16.34 4.18 -9.98
C VAL A 114 15.15 3.88 -9.06
N ALA A 115 14.25 3.00 -9.49
CA ALA A 115 13.01 2.72 -8.78
C ALA A 115 13.23 1.88 -7.52
N GLU A 116 14.06 0.85 -7.58
CA GLU A 116 14.29 -0.08 -6.46
C GLU A 116 14.78 0.63 -5.19
N PRO A 117 15.85 1.47 -5.23
CA PRO A 117 16.30 2.18 -4.05
C PRO A 117 15.25 3.13 -3.46
N LEU A 118 14.37 3.70 -4.29
CA LEU A 118 13.32 4.61 -3.83
C LEU A 118 12.14 3.87 -3.19
N VAL A 119 11.81 2.67 -3.67
CA VAL A 119 10.83 1.81 -3.01
C VAL A 119 11.39 1.31 -1.67
N ASP A 120 12.66 0.91 -1.63
CA ASP A 120 13.34 0.51 -0.41
C ASP A 120 13.39 1.66 0.61
N GLU A 121 13.59 2.90 0.14
CA GLU A 121 13.55 4.09 1.01
C GLU A 121 12.16 4.29 1.61
N VAL A 122 11.07 4.10 0.86
CA VAL A 122 9.70 4.15 1.44
C VAL A 122 9.56 3.14 2.57
N VAL A 123 10.01 1.91 2.36
CA VAL A 123 9.96 0.83 3.37
C VAL A 123 10.82 1.17 4.58
N ALA A 124 12.04 1.66 4.37
CA ALA A 124 12.96 2.05 5.45
C ALA A 124 12.37 3.18 6.30
N GLN A 125 11.79 4.20 5.67
CA GLN A 125 11.15 5.32 6.35
C GLN A 125 9.91 4.88 7.13
N LEU A 126 9.08 4.00 6.59
CA LEU A 126 7.94 3.42 7.31
C LEU A 126 8.41 2.67 8.57
N ARG A 127 9.44 1.82 8.43
CA ARG A 127 10.00 1.07 9.57
C ARG A 127 10.61 2.00 10.61
N ALA A 128 11.28 3.07 10.20
CA ALA A 128 11.81 4.09 11.11
C ALA A 128 10.71 4.82 11.90
N LEU A 129 9.52 4.94 11.33
CA LEU A 129 8.33 5.47 12.00
C LEU A 129 7.64 4.46 12.94
N GLY A 130 8.13 3.22 13.01
CA GLY A 130 7.57 2.15 13.84
C GLY A 130 6.60 1.22 13.13
N ALA A 131 6.43 1.34 11.81
CA ALA A 131 5.50 0.51 11.05
C ALA A 131 5.99 -0.94 10.92
N LYS A 132 5.05 -1.89 11.00
CA LYS A 132 5.26 -3.29 10.62
C LYS A 132 5.08 -3.39 9.10
N VAL A 133 6.18 -3.58 8.37
CA VAL A 133 6.15 -3.58 6.91
C VAL A 133 6.60 -4.92 6.36
N GLN A 134 5.71 -5.54 5.58
CA GLN A 134 5.99 -6.66 4.70
C GLN A 134 6.17 -6.16 3.26
N THR A 135 6.93 -6.88 2.46
CA THR A 135 7.26 -6.47 1.09
C THR A 135 7.11 -7.62 0.10
N GLY A 136 6.96 -7.27 -1.18
CA GLY A 136 7.21 -8.19 -2.28
C GLY A 136 8.72 -8.34 -2.57
N ARG A 137 9.02 -8.84 -3.76
CA ARG A 137 10.38 -8.96 -4.30
C ARG A 137 10.49 -8.10 -5.55
N PHE A 138 11.32 -7.07 -5.52
CA PHE A 138 11.48 -6.16 -6.65
C PHE A 138 11.90 -6.91 -7.92
N GLY A 139 11.29 -6.56 -9.07
CA GLY A 139 11.59 -7.15 -10.36
C GLY A 139 11.13 -8.60 -10.58
N ALA A 140 10.51 -9.23 -9.60
CA ALA A 140 9.96 -10.58 -9.74
C ALA A 140 8.53 -10.58 -10.28
N ASP A 141 8.13 -11.68 -10.88
CA ASP A 141 6.73 -11.95 -11.22
C ASP A 141 5.96 -12.26 -9.92
N MET A 142 5.22 -11.29 -9.45
CA MET A 142 4.48 -11.36 -8.20
C MET A 142 2.99 -11.64 -8.44
N ARG A 143 2.43 -12.57 -7.68
CA ARG A 143 0.99 -12.73 -7.53
C ARG A 143 0.57 -12.12 -6.20
N VAL A 144 -0.29 -11.12 -6.26
CA VAL A 144 -0.81 -10.41 -5.09
C VAL A 144 -2.24 -10.85 -4.87
N ALA A 145 -2.50 -11.44 -3.71
CA ALA A 145 -3.84 -11.78 -3.24
C ALA A 145 -4.19 -10.82 -2.09
N LEU A 146 -5.40 -10.30 -2.10
CA LEU A 146 -5.89 -9.44 -1.04
C LEU A 146 -7.41 -9.50 -0.93
N VAL A 147 -7.93 -9.22 0.25
CA VAL A 147 -9.35 -8.95 0.47
C VAL A 147 -9.47 -7.46 0.80
N ASN A 148 -9.95 -6.69 -0.18
CA ASN A 148 -10.20 -5.27 0.03
C ASN A 148 -11.40 -5.08 0.96
N ASP A 149 -11.17 -4.45 2.10
CA ASP A 149 -12.21 -4.01 3.00
C ASP A 149 -12.73 -2.64 2.50
N GLY A 150 -13.69 -2.73 1.57
CA GLY A 150 -14.18 -1.57 0.83
C GLY A 150 -14.95 -0.56 1.67
N PRO A 151 -15.21 0.61 1.08
CA PRO A 151 -14.87 1.02 -0.28
C PRO A 151 -13.45 1.58 -0.45
N PHE A 152 -12.60 1.51 0.57
CA PHE A 152 -11.33 2.24 0.64
C PHE A 152 -10.28 1.71 -0.33
N THR A 153 -10.21 2.37 -1.48
CA THR A 153 -9.12 2.31 -2.46
C THR A 153 -8.80 3.73 -2.86
N VAL A 154 -7.62 4.21 -2.54
CA VAL A 154 -7.22 5.61 -2.79
C VAL A 154 -5.92 5.70 -3.55
N LEU A 155 -5.79 6.76 -4.35
CA LEU A 155 -4.56 7.16 -5.00
C LEU A 155 -3.86 8.22 -4.15
N VAL A 156 -2.58 8.00 -3.88
CA VAL A 156 -1.71 8.95 -3.18
C VAL A 156 -0.59 9.37 -4.10
N GLU A 157 -0.41 10.66 -4.30
CA GLU A 157 0.68 11.23 -5.10
C GLU A 157 1.47 12.26 -4.28
N VAL A 158 2.78 12.26 -4.47
CA VAL A 158 3.72 13.19 -3.86
C VAL A 158 4.77 13.67 -4.86
#